data_6049f8c102005f7031d2105e5753323a
#
_entry.id   6049f8c102005f7031d2105e5753323a
#
_cell.length_a   1.000
_cell.length_b   1.000
_cell.length_c   1.000
_cell.angle_alpha   90.00
_cell.angle_beta   90.00
_cell.angle_gamma   90.00
#
_symmetry.space_group_name_H-M   'P 1'
#
loop_
_entity.id
_entity.type
_entity.pdbx_description
1 polymer ?
#
loop_
_entity_poly.entity_id
_entity_poly.type
_entity_poly.pdbx_seq_one_letter_code
_entity_poly.pdbx_strand_id
1 'polypeptide(L)'
;ISFEDAATFPTCYLTAHHALFETGKLQEGETVIIHAAGSGVGVAAIQLAKNAGATVFATAGSDEKCDKALELGASNAMNNREGELAEWARGLTQGAGVDMVMDCVGTALFGASLFAIGVHGRLVNCGNASGDEATIPSLGYLFHSGISIIGSDPYEPSEFGPVWEEFCSGDYQVEIDSTYPLEAAGEAQE
;
A
#
# COMPACT_ATOMS: atom_id res chain seq x y z
N ILE A 1 12.78 19.52 8.63
CA ILE A 1 12.91 18.47 7.59
C ILE A 1 14.15 18.74 6.79
N SER A 2 14.98 17.71 6.55
CA SER A 2 16.14 17.79 5.68
C SER A 2 15.74 17.84 4.19
N PHE A 3 16.68 18.12 3.28
CA PHE A 3 16.40 18.03 1.85
C PHE A 3 16.25 16.58 1.40
N GLU A 4 16.95 15.67 2.06
CA GLU A 4 16.88 14.24 1.82
C GLU A 4 15.48 13.72 2.18
N ASP A 5 14.96 14.06 3.36
CA ASP A 5 13.58 13.69 3.76
C ASP A 5 12.55 14.28 2.79
N ALA A 6 12.71 15.58 2.46
CA ALA A 6 11.79 16.25 1.55
C ALA A 6 11.77 15.62 0.14
N ALA A 7 12.89 15.05 -0.31
CA ALA A 7 12.98 14.40 -1.62
C ALA A 7 12.15 13.09 -1.69
N THR A 8 11.88 12.43 -0.57
CA THR A 8 11.07 11.20 -0.54
C THR A 8 9.57 11.47 -0.64
N PHE A 9 9.15 12.69 -0.32
CA PHE A 9 7.74 13.04 -0.14
C PHE A 9 6.91 13.03 -1.43
N PRO A 10 7.27 13.76 -2.53
CA PRO A 10 6.30 14.13 -3.55
C PRO A 10 5.58 12.94 -4.19
N THR A 11 6.32 11.93 -4.62
CA THR A 11 5.74 10.75 -5.27
C THR A 11 5.17 9.77 -4.25
N CYS A 12 5.94 9.42 -3.22
CA CYS A 12 5.55 8.33 -2.32
C CYS A 12 4.33 8.68 -1.47
N TYR A 13 4.36 9.82 -0.80
CA TYR A 13 3.28 10.21 0.11
C TYR A 13 2.03 10.67 -0.62
N LEU A 14 2.15 11.42 -1.73
CA LEU A 14 0.99 11.84 -2.50
C LEU A 14 0.28 10.65 -3.15
N THR A 15 1.02 9.70 -3.73
CA THR A 15 0.43 8.48 -4.29
C THR A 15 -0.27 7.66 -3.20
N ALA A 16 0.39 7.46 -2.06
CA ALA A 16 -0.19 6.70 -0.96
C ALA A 16 -1.44 7.38 -0.38
N HIS A 17 -1.38 8.69 -0.14
CA HIS A 17 -2.51 9.47 0.36
C HIS A 17 -3.70 9.40 -0.60
N HIS A 18 -3.47 9.70 -1.89
CA HIS A 18 -4.51 9.67 -2.90
C HIS A 18 -5.18 8.28 -3.01
N ALA A 19 -4.37 7.22 -3.07
CA ALA A 19 -4.87 5.85 -3.15
C ALA A 19 -5.68 5.44 -1.91
N LEU A 20 -5.20 5.78 -0.72
CA LEU A 20 -5.87 5.42 0.53
C LEU A 20 -7.13 6.23 0.77
N PHE A 21 -7.05 7.56 0.67
CA PHE A 21 -8.09 8.45 1.17
C PHE A 21 -8.97 9.06 0.08
N GLU A 22 -8.38 9.51 -1.04
CA GLU A 22 -9.18 10.14 -2.09
C GLU A 22 -9.87 9.11 -2.99
N THR A 23 -9.18 8.08 -3.40
CA THR A 23 -9.74 7.00 -4.22
C THR A 23 -10.36 5.91 -3.36
N GLY A 24 -9.60 5.39 -2.41
CA GLY A 24 -9.98 4.26 -1.58
C GLY A 24 -10.97 4.59 -0.47
N LYS A 25 -11.07 5.87 -0.05
CA LYS A 25 -11.96 6.32 1.03
C LYS A 25 -11.78 5.50 2.31
N LEU A 26 -10.53 5.18 2.66
CA LEU A 26 -10.19 4.44 3.88
C LEU A 26 -10.74 5.17 5.11
N GLN A 27 -11.38 4.42 6.00
CA GLN A 27 -11.98 4.95 7.23
C GLN A 27 -11.26 4.42 8.46
N GLU A 28 -11.35 5.15 9.57
CA GLU A 28 -10.93 4.68 10.88
C GLU A 28 -11.61 3.35 11.23
N GLY A 29 -10.83 2.40 11.74
CA GLY A 29 -11.30 1.07 12.12
C GLY A 29 -11.36 0.05 10.98
N GLU A 30 -11.25 0.45 9.72
CA GLU A 30 -11.14 -0.50 8.60
C GLU A 30 -9.80 -1.25 8.61
N THR A 31 -9.80 -2.41 7.97
CA THR A 31 -8.60 -3.23 7.75
C THR A 31 -8.12 -3.08 6.31
N VAL A 32 -6.86 -2.72 6.13
CA VAL A 32 -6.27 -2.56 4.79
C VAL A 32 -5.03 -3.44 4.60
N ILE A 33 -4.94 -4.12 3.45
CA ILE A 33 -3.70 -4.72 2.99
C ILE A 33 -2.94 -3.71 2.14
N ILE A 34 -1.65 -3.51 2.45
CA ILE A 34 -0.72 -2.70 1.66
C ILE A 34 0.34 -3.62 1.06
N HIS A 35 0.35 -3.71 -0.26
CA HIS A 35 1.35 -4.48 -0.99
C HIS A 35 2.66 -3.73 -1.17
N ALA A 36 3.75 -4.49 -1.41
CA ALA A 36 5.10 -3.96 -1.59
C ALA A 36 5.54 -3.01 -0.45
N ALA A 37 5.34 -3.45 0.78
CA ALA A 37 5.59 -2.68 2.00
C ALA A 37 7.02 -2.09 2.11
N GLY A 38 8.00 -2.68 1.42
CA GLY A 38 9.37 -2.17 1.37
C GLY A 38 9.62 -1.13 0.26
N SER A 39 8.61 -0.71 -0.50
CA SER A 39 8.75 0.38 -1.46
C SER A 39 8.47 1.73 -0.79
N GLY A 40 8.95 2.83 -1.38
CA GLY A 40 8.69 4.17 -0.84
C GLY A 40 7.18 4.46 -0.67
N VAL A 41 6.35 4.05 -1.63
CA VAL A 41 4.88 4.17 -1.54
C VAL A 41 4.32 3.27 -0.43
N GLY A 42 4.82 2.04 -0.29
CA GLY A 42 4.40 1.12 0.78
C GLY A 42 4.74 1.63 2.17
N VAL A 43 5.97 2.15 2.36
CA VAL A 43 6.42 2.78 3.61
C VAL A 43 5.53 3.96 4.00
N ALA A 44 5.20 4.83 3.04
CA ALA A 44 4.30 5.96 3.27
C ALA A 44 2.87 5.48 3.60
N ALA A 45 2.35 4.53 2.83
CA ALA A 45 0.99 4.02 2.99
C ALA A 45 0.74 3.36 4.35
N ILE A 46 1.71 2.58 4.86
CA ILE A 46 1.61 1.94 6.19
C ILE A 46 1.42 3.00 7.27
N GLN A 47 2.25 4.03 7.25
CA GLN A 47 2.23 5.07 8.28
C GLN A 47 0.97 5.94 8.18
N LEU A 48 0.58 6.36 6.97
CA LEU A 48 -0.65 7.12 6.73
C LEU A 48 -1.89 6.34 7.18
N ALA A 49 -2.03 5.09 6.79
CA ALA A 49 -3.17 4.26 7.17
C ALA A 49 -3.23 4.00 8.69
N LYS A 50 -2.07 3.72 9.33
CA LYS A 50 -1.98 3.58 10.78
C LYS A 50 -2.42 4.86 11.50
N ASN A 51 -1.90 6.02 11.05
CA ASN A 51 -2.22 7.32 11.68
C ASN A 51 -3.70 7.69 11.52
N ALA A 52 -4.34 7.23 10.43
CA ALA A 52 -5.76 7.34 10.22
C ALA A 52 -6.61 6.35 11.06
N GLY A 53 -6.00 5.52 11.90
CA GLY A 53 -6.71 4.58 12.76
C GLY A 53 -7.13 3.27 12.08
N ALA A 54 -6.60 2.96 10.91
CA ALA A 54 -6.85 1.69 10.24
C ALA A 54 -5.98 0.56 10.80
N THR A 55 -6.45 -0.68 10.69
CA THR A 55 -5.65 -1.87 10.95
C THR A 55 -4.89 -2.24 9.69
N VAL A 56 -3.56 -2.15 9.73
CA VAL A 56 -2.70 -2.34 8.56
C VAL A 56 -2.14 -3.74 8.52
N PHE A 57 -2.40 -4.47 7.44
CA PHE A 57 -1.69 -5.69 7.05
C PHE A 57 -0.75 -5.36 5.90
N ALA A 58 0.49 -5.84 5.96
CA ALA A 58 1.50 -5.53 4.97
C ALA A 58 1.96 -6.79 4.23
N THR A 59 2.33 -6.67 2.96
CA THR A 59 3.02 -7.76 2.26
C THR A 59 4.32 -7.29 1.64
N ALA A 60 5.35 -8.13 1.71
CA ALA A 60 6.65 -7.86 1.14
C ALA A 60 7.29 -9.13 0.55
N GLY A 61 8.37 -8.98 -0.19
CA GLY A 61 9.06 -10.09 -0.84
C GLY A 61 10.21 -10.71 -0.01
N SER A 62 10.36 -10.33 1.25
CA SER A 62 11.32 -10.92 2.20
C SER A 62 10.91 -10.66 3.64
N ASP A 63 11.39 -11.52 4.56
CA ASP A 63 11.11 -11.39 5.99
C ASP A 63 11.65 -10.09 6.57
N GLU A 64 12.86 -9.68 6.17
CA GLU A 64 13.46 -8.40 6.58
C GLU A 64 12.55 -7.20 6.27
N LYS A 65 11.93 -7.19 5.07
CA LYS A 65 10.99 -6.15 4.69
C LYS A 65 9.66 -6.26 5.44
N CYS A 66 9.26 -7.47 5.84
CA CYS A 66 8.10 -7.68 6.70
C CYS A 66 8.38 -7.14 8.11
N ASP A 67 9.54 -7.42 8.69
CA ASP A 67 9.94 -6.91 10.00
C ASP A 67 9.94 -5.38 9.98
N LYS A 68 10.48 -4.76 8.93
CA LYS A 68 10.44 -3.31 8.77
C LYS A 68 9.02 -2.76 8.67
N ALA A 69 8.13 -3.43 7.96
CA ALA A 69 6.73 -3.02 7.90
C ALA A 69 6.04 -3.05 9.28
N LEU A 70 6.37 -4.03 10.12
CA LEU A 70 5.89 -4.09 11.51
C LEU A 70 6.44 -2.93 12.36
N GLU A 71 7.73 -2.58 12.22
CA GLU A 71 8.33 -1.41 12.88
C GLU A 71 7.64 -0.10 12.49
N LEU A 72 7.25 0.06 11.21
CA LEU A 72 6.52 1.22 10.70
C LEU A 72 5.07 1.30 11.17
N GLY A 73 4.54 0.20 11.70
CA GLY A 73 3.24 0.14 12.34
C GLY A 73 2.20 -0.74 11.69
N ALA A 74 2.59 -1.60 10.77
CA ALA A 74 1.70 -2.67 10.35
C ALA A 74 1.40 -3.60 11.54
N SER A 75 0.13 -4.01 11.67
CA SER A 75 -0.30 -4.93 12.72
C SER A 75 0.14 -6.36 12.44
N ASN A 76 0.24 -6.71 11.16
CA ASN A 76 0.72 -8.01 10.68
C ASN A 76 1.46 -7.81 9.35
N ALA A 77 2.44 -8.67 9.08
CA ALA A 77 3.14 -8.68 7.82
C ALA A 77 3.33 -10.10 7.28
N MET A 78 3.35 -10.25 5.96
CA MET A 78 3.48 -11.54 5.27
C MET A 78 4.52 -11.46 4.17
N ASN A 79 5.43 -12.41 4.15
CA ASN A 79 6.28 -12.66 3.00
C ASN A 79 5.44 -13.33 1.91
N ASN A 80 5.14 -12.59 0.85
CA ASN A 80 4.26 -13.03 -0.24
C ASN A 80 4.85 -14.12 -1.14
N ARG A 81 6.08 -14.54 -0.89
CA ARG A 81 6.73 -15.68 -1.55
C ARG A 81 6.49 -17.01 -0.82
N GLU A 82 6.01 -16.98 0.41
CA GLU A 82 5.99 -18.14 1.31
C GLU A 82 4.59 -18.58 1.76
N GLY A 83 3.53 -17.92 1.29
CA GLY A 83 2.18 -18.27 1.75
C GLY A 83 1.06 -17.80 0.84
N GLU A 84 -0.14 -18.22 1.19
CA GLU A 84 -1.36 -17.90 0.47
C GLU A 84 -2.03 -16.65 1.05
N LEU A 85 -1.97 -15.54 0.32
CA LEU A 85 -2.45 -14.22 0.75
C LEU A 85 -3.89 -14.24 1.27
N ALA A 86 -4.80 -14.87 0.53
CA ALA A 86 -6.21 -14.87 0.91
C ALA A 86 -6.48 -15.67 2.19
N GLU A 87 -5.80 -16.80 2.36
CA GLU A 87 -5.91 -17.63 3.56
C GLU A 87 -5.36 -16.87 4.79
N TRP A 88 -4.18 -16.27 4.64
CA TRP A 88 -3.57 -15.46 5.69
C TRP A 88 -4.46 -14.32 6.15
N ALA A 89 -4.94 -13.49 5.21
CA ALA A 89 -5.77 -12.32 5.51
C ALA A 89 -7.10 -12.73 6.17
N ARG A 90 -7.74 -13.79 5.67
CA ARG A 90 -8.97 -14.31 6.25
C ARG A 90 -8.76 -14.94 7.62
N GLY A 91 -7.63 -15.60 7.85
CA GLY A 91 -7.26 -16.10 9.17
C GLY A 91 -7.21 -14.99 10.21
N LEU A 92 -6.60 -13.85 9.87
CA LEU A 92 -6.49 -12.69 10.76
C LEU A 92 -7.82 -11.96 10.99
N THR A 93 -8.74 -12.04 10.03
CA THR A 93 -10.05 -11.38 10.08
C THR A 93 -11.20 -12.32 10.43
N GLN A 94 -10.91 -13.50 11.01
CA GLN A 94 -11.91 -14.51 11.39
C GLN A 94 -12.84 -14.94 10.24
N GLY A 95 -12.31 -14.92 9.02
CA GLY A 95 -13.04 -15.28 7.80
C GLY A 95 -13.74 -14.12 7.08
N ALA A 96 -13.83 -12.94 7.70
CA ALA A 96 -14.52 -11.79 7.10
C ALA A 96 -13.81 -11.25 5.83
N GLY A 97 -12.48 -11.29 5.80
CA GLY A 97 -11.68 -10.62 4.79
C GLY A 97 -11.41 -9.15 5.15
N VAL A 98 -10.56 -8.49 4.40
CA VAL A 98 -10.20 -7.08 4.63
C VAL A 98 -11.15 -6.12 3.91
N ASP A 99 -11.25 -4.89 4.40
CA ASP A 99 -12.10 -3.86 3.80
C ASP A 99 -11.47 -3.27 2.53
N MET A 100 -10.14 -3.20 2.48
CA MET A 100 -9.42 -2.60 1.37
C MET A 100 -8.11 -3.34 1.08
N VAL A 101 -7.74 -3.38 -0.20
CA VAL A 101 -6.36 -3.70 -0.65
C VAL A 101 -5.84 -2.53 -1.45
N MET A 102 -4.68 -2.01 -1.08
CA MET A 102 -3.89 -1.07 -1.89
C MET A 102 -2.84 -1.85 -2.67
N ASP A 103 -3.00 -1.90 -3.99
CA ASP A 103 -2.18 -2.70 -4.88
C ASP A 103 -1.32 -1.83 -5.80
N CYS A 104 -0.01 -1.86 -5.59
CA CYS A 104 1.00 -1.31 -6.49
C CYS A 104 1.83 -2.41 -7.20
N VAL A 105 1.47 -3.68 -7.03
CA VAL A 105 2.18 -4.85 -7.57
C VAL A 105 1.58 -5.33 -8.89
N GLY A 106 0.25 -5.43 -8.97
CA GLY A 106 -0.46 -5.86 -10.16
C GLY A 106 -0.48 -7.38 -10.35
N THR A 107 -0.11 -7.85 -11.53
CA THR A 107 -0.27 -9.23 -12.01
C THR A 107 -0.05 -10.32 -10.96
N ALA A 108 1.02 -10.25 -10.20
CA ALA A 108 1.42 -11.33 -9.28
C ALA A 108 0.47 -11.52 -8.08
N LEU A 109 -0.15 -10.45 -7.58
CA LEU A 109 -0.97 -10.50 -6.38
C LEU A 109 -2.45 -10.18 -6.61
N PHE A 110 -2.81 -9.62 -7.76
CA PHE A 110 -4.16 -9.12 -8.04
C PHE A 110 -5.28 -10.14 -7.79
N GLY A 111 -5.12 -11.36 -8.34
CA GLY A 111 -6.14 -12.41 -8.20
C GLY A 111 -6.30 -12.89 -6.75
N ALA A 112 -5.21 -13.07 -6.02
CA ALA A 112 -5.21 -13.45 -4.61
C ALA A 112 -5.79 -12.34 -3.73
N SER A 113 -5.50 -11.08 -4.07
CA SER A 113 -6.02 -9.90 -3.38
C SER A 113 -7.56 -9.85 -3.43
N LEU A 114 -8.17 -10.16 -4.58
CA LEU A 114 -9.63 -10.21 -4.68
C LEU A 114 -10.25 -11.21 -3.71
N PHE A 115 -9.63 -12.36 -3.48
CA PHE A 115 -10.11 -13.35 -2.51
C PHE A 115 -9.82 -12.99 -1.05
N ALA A 116 -8.86 -12.10 -0.79
CA ALA A 116 -8.58 -11.58 0.55
C ALA A 116 -9.62 -10.55 1.02
N ILE A 117 -10.28 -9.86 0.08
CA ILE A 117 -11.25 -8.80 0.35
C ILE A 117 -12.55 -9.39 0.89
N GLY A 118 -13.15 -8.70 1.85
CA GLY A 118 -14.44 -8.99 2.43
C GLY A 118 -15.63 -8.48 1.61
N VAL A 119 -16.84 -8.68 2.14
CA VAL A 119 -18.07 -8.20 1.51
C VAL A 119 -18.09 -6.68 1.49
N HIS A 120 -18.38 -6.10 0.31
CA HIS A 120 -18.38 -4.66 0.03
C HIS A 120 -17.02 -3.97 0.14
N GLY A 121 -15.93 -4.75 0.23
CA GLY A 121 -14.58 -4.23 0.22
C GLY A 121 -14.12 -3.78 -1.17
N ARG A 122 -12.89 -3.27 -1.26
CA ARG A 122 -12.36 -2.68 -2.49
C ARG A 122 -10.88 -2.96 -2.71
N LEU A 123 -10.51 -3.14 -3.96
CA LEU A 123 -9.12 -3.14 -4.43
C LEU A 123 -8.86 -1.80 -5.10
N VAL A 124 -7.86 -1.08 -4.62
CA VAL A 124 -7.37 0.17 -5.22
C VAL A 124 -6.01 -0.11 -5.85
N ASN A 125 -5.98 -0.10 -7.16
CA ASN A 125 -4.74 -0.33 -7.90
C ASN A 125 -4.09 1.01 -8.26
N CYS A 126 -2.85 1.20 -7.80
CA CYS A 126 -2.03 2.39 -8.06
C CYS A 126 -0.69 2.06 -8.71
N GLY A 127 -0.51 0.83 -9.23
CA GLY A 127 0.71 0.43 -9.89
C GLY A 127 0.69 -1.02 -10.39
N ASN A 128 1.72 -1.38 -11.14
CA ASN A 128 1.82 -2.64 -11.88
C ASN A 128 3.26 -3.19 -11.90
N ALA A 129 3.97 -3.08 -10.79
CA ALA A 129 5.40 -3.43 -10.69
C ALA A 129 5.74 -4.86 -11.15
N SER A 130 4.80 -5.81 -11.08
CA SER A 130 4.99 -7.20 -11.53
C SER A 130 4.39 -7.48 -12.93
N GLY A 131 3.71 -6.52 -13.53
CA GLY A 131 3.10 -6.64 -14.87
C GLY A 131 1.73 -6.00 -14.96
N ASP A 132 1.28 -5.77 -16.21
CA ASP A 132 0.09 -5.01 -16.60
C ASP A 132 -1.16 -5.89 -16.76
N GLU A 133 -0.99 -7.19 -16.96
CA GLU A 133 -2.11 -8.09 -17.22
C GLU A 133 -2.62 -8.70 -15.93
N ALA A 134 -3.91 -8.60 -15.67
CA ALA A 134 -4.54 -9.23 -14.53
C ALA A 134 -5.84 -9.94 -14.93
N THR A 135 -6.13 -11.03 -14.25
CA THR A 135 -7.35 -11.81 -14.47
C THR A 135 -8.22 -11.77 -13.22
N ILE A 136 -9.52 -11.53 -13.40
CA ILE A 136 -10.50 -11.71 -12.32
C ILE A 136 -10.78 -13.20 -12.20
N PRO A 137 -10.33 -13.85 -11.11
CA PRO A 137 -10.38 -15.32 -11.01
C PRO A 137 -11.80 -15.86 -10.86
N SER A 138 -12.74 -15.05 -10.38
CA SER A 138 -14.14 -15.43 -10.21
C SER A 138 -15.08 -14.22 -10.30
N LEU A 139 -15.83 -14.14 -11.39
CA LEU A 139 -16.91 -13.14 -11.51
C LEU A 139 -18.02 -13.39 -10.48
N GLY A 140 -18.30 -14.67 -10.17
CA GLY A 140 -19.29 -15.04 -9.15
C GLY A 140 -18.91 -14.47 -7.78
N TYR A 141 -17.64 -14.62 -7.38
CA TYR A 141 -17.15 -14.07 -6.13
C TYR A 141 -17.22 -12.53 -6.14
N LEU A 142 -16.76 -11.90 -7.21
CA LEU A 142 -16.77 -10.44 -7.37
C LEU A 142 -18.17 -9.85 -7.14
N PHE A 143 -19.20 -10.36 -7.86
CA PHE A 143 -20.53 -9.78 -7.77
C PHE A 143 -21.29 -10.19 -6.49
N HIS A 144 -21.14 -11.43 -6.00
CA HIS A 144 -21.78 -11.84 -4.76
C HIS A 144 -21.24 -11.12 -3.52
N SER A 145 -19.94 -10.80 -3.52
CA SER A 145 -19.31 -10.04 -2.43
C SER A 145 -19.43 -8.53 -2.61
N GLY A 146 -19.90 -8.05 -3.76
CA GLY A 146 -20.03 -6.60 -4.02
C GLY A 146 -18.69 -5.85 -4.02
N ILE A 147 -17.61 -6.51 -4.44
CA ILE A 147 -16.27 -5.93 -4.42
C ILE A 147 -16.14 -4.87 -5.52
N SER A 148 -15.50 -3.76 -5.19
CA SER A 148 -15.11 -2.73 -6.15
C SER A 148 -13.63 -2.86 -6.54
N ILE A 149 -13.33 -2.65 -7.82
CA ILE A 149 -11.96 -2.55 -8.35
C ILE A 149 -11.82 -1.14 -8.89
N ILE A 150 -10.85 -0.38 -8.38
CA ILE A 150 -10.72 1.05 -8.64
C ILE A 150 -9.28 1.35 -9.03
N GLY A 151 -9.08 2.11 -10.12
CA GLY A 151 -7.79 2.67 -10.47
C GLY A 151 -7.53 3.96 -9.71
N SER A 152 -6.30 4.20 -9.31
CA SER A 152 -5.87 5.37 -8.55
C SER A 152 -4.60 5.95 -9.15
N ASP A 153 -4.74 6.98 -9.94
CA ASP A 153 -3.70 7.83 -10.53
C ASP A 153 -4.35 8.83 -11.51
N PRO A 154 -3.92 10.07 -11.59
CA PRO A 154 -2.93 10.78 -10.76
C PRO A 154 -3.58 11.47 -9.53
N TYR A 155 -2.74 11.84 -8.55
CA TYR A 155 -3.16 12.75 -7.47
C TYR A 155 -3.33 14.18 -7.98
N GLU A 156 -4.20 14.94 -7.33
CA GLU A 156 -4.49 16.32 -7.71
C GLU A 156 -3.46 17.30 -7.12
N PRO A 157 -3.02 18.34 -7.86
CA PRO A 157 -2.09 19.35 -7.33
C PRO A 157 -2.56 20.02 -6.02
N SER A 158 -3.87 20.09 -5.81
CA SER A 158 -4.47 20.64 -4.59
C SER A 158 -4.21 19.81 -3.33
N GLU A 159 -3.88 18.53 -3.48
CA GLU A 159 -3.54 17.64 -2.36
C GLU A 159 -2.14 17.92 -1.78
N PHE A 160 -1.24 18.51 -2.56
CA PHE A 160 0.15 18.71 -2.16
C PHE A 160 0.26 19.48 -0.83
N GLY A 161 -0.40 20.61 -0.70
CA GLY A 161 -0.30 21.47 0.49
C GLY A 161 -0.70 20.75 1.77
N PRO A 162 -1.94 20.27 1.88
CA PRO A 162 -2.42 19.55 3.06
C PRO A 162 -1.57 18.32 3.44
N VAL A 163 -1.21 17.48 2.46
CA VAL A 163 -0.39 16.27 2.72
C VAL A 163 1.03 16.65 3.13
N TRP A 164 1.60 17.72 2.56
CA TRP A 164 2.90 18.24 2.97
C TRP A 164 2.89 18.78 4.40
N GLU A 165 1.84 19.52 4.78
CA GLU A 165 1.67 20.01 6.15
C GLU A 165 1.55 18.86 7.16
N GLU A 166 0.81 17.82 6.82
CA GLU A 166 0.70 16.59 7.60
C GLU A 166 2.06 15.90 7.73
N PHE A 167 2.78 15.71 6.63
CA PHE A 167 4.13 15.12 6.62
C PHE A 167 5.10 15.92 7.50
N CYS A 168 5.07 17.25 7.43
CA CYS A 168 5.94 18.12 8.22
C CYS A 168 5.62 18.11 9.73
N SER A 169 4.36 17.88 10.10
CA SER A 169 3.90 17.90 11.49
C SER A 169 3.81 16.51 12.13
N GLY A 170 3.80 15.45 11.33
CA GLY A 170 3.69 14.06 11.78
C GLY A 170 5.03 13.43 12.13
N ASP A 171 4.98 12.37 12.92
CA ASP A 171 6.14 11.53 13.26
C ASP A 171 6.32 10.45 12.20
N TYR A 172 6.56 10.86 10.93
CA TYR A 172 6.83 9.93 9.84
C TYR A 172 8.29 9.52 9.81
N GLN A 173 8.54 8.22 9.74
CA GLN A 173 9.87 7.68 9.53
C GLN A 173 10.15 7.66 8.03
N VAL A 174 11.18 8.37 7.63
CA VAL A 174 11.66 8.37 6.25
C VAL A 174 12.72 7.29 6.10
N GLU A 175 12.53 6.41 5.14
CA GLU A 175 13.48 5.34 4.82
C GLU A 175 14.26 5.73 3.56
N ILE A 176 15.52 6.04 3.75
CA ILE A 176 16.47 6.38 2.66
C ILE A 176 17.51 5.26 2.61
N ASP A 177 17.52 4.48 1.55
CA ASP A 177 18.49 3.42 1.33
C ASP A 177 19.89 4.01 1.09
N SER A 178 19.99 4.91 0.14
CA SER A 178 21.28 5.48 -0.30
C SER A 178 21.12 6.91 -0.80
N THR A 179 22.20 7.67 -0.70
CA THR A 179 22.30 9.02 -1.27
C THR A 179 23.43 9.06 -2.29
N TYR A 180 23.18 9.70 -3.43
CA TYR A 180 24.13 9.81 -4.53
C TYR A 180 24.32 11.28 -4.91
N PRO A 181 25.54 11.70 -5.33
CA PRO A 181 25.72 12.99 -5.95
C PRO A 181 24.99 13.04 -7.30
N LEU A 182 24.58 14.21 -7.75
CA LEU A 182 23.81 14.37 -8.99
C LEU A 182 24.49 13.76 -10.22
N GLU A 183 25.82 13.81 -10.27
CA GLU A 183 26.64 13.25 -11.34
C GLU A 183 26.53 11.71 -11.42
N ALA A 184 26.16 11.05 -10.33
CA ALA A 184 25.98 9.60 -10.23
C ALA A 184 24.51 9.17 -10.35
N ALA A 185 23.64 10.00 -10.91
CA ALA A 185 22.20 9.70 -11.04
C ALA A 185 21.94 8.40 -11.85
N GLY A 186 22.83 8.04 -12.79
CA GLY A 186 22.75 6.77 -13.51
C GLY A 186 22.95 5.55 -12.60
N GLU A 187 23.91 5.63 -11.69
CA GLU A 187 24.20 4.57 -10.70
C GLU A 187 23.06 4.43 -9.68
N ALA A 188 22.40 5.54 -9.34
CA ALA A 188 21.27 5.54 -8.42
C ALA A 188 20.01 4.87 -9.00
N GLN A 189 19.94 4.65 -10.32
CA GLN A 189 18.81 4.02 -11.01
C GLN A 189 19.04 2.53 -11.32
N GLU A 190 20.23 2.00 -11.10
CA GLU A 190 20.58 0.57 -11.26
C GLU A 190 20.32 -0.22 -9.97
#